data_2d05f18231922e6234dd8f83e37137b6
#
_entry.id   2d05f18231922e6234dd8f83e37137b6
#
_cell.length_a   1.000
_cell.length_b   1.000
_cell.length_c   1.000
_cell.angle_alpha   90.00
_cell.angle_beta   90.00
_cell.angle_gamma   90.00
#
_symmetry.space_group_name_H-M   'P 1'
#
loop_
_entity.id
_entity.type
_entity.pdbx_description
1 polymer ?
#
loop_
_entity_poly.entity_id
_entity_poly.type
_entity_poly.pdbx_seq_one_letter_code
_entity_poly.pdbx_strand_id
1 'polypeptide(L)'
;MTRVAINGFGRIGRLVARAILERPDCGLELVSVNDLADAKANAWLFKHDSVHGKFPGKVETAGNDILVDGKRIHVTAERDPANLPHAANKVDIALECTGFFTDRESAEKHITAGAKKVLISAPAKDVDLTVVYGVNEDKLTAEHKIVSNASCTTNCLAPVAKVLNDTLGIERGLMTTVHAYTNDQKILDQIHKDLRRARAAAMSIIPTTTGAARAVGEVLPELKGKLDGSAIRVPVPDVSLVDLTFTPKRDTTRDEVNQILKTASETKRLKGILDFTDEPVVSIDLMHSSASSTIDSLETAVLEGKLVRVVSWYDNEWGFSNRMVDTAHAMGQLG
;
A
#
# COMPACT_ATOMS: atom_id res chain seq x y z
N MET A 1 -15.19 -17.96 3.24
CA MET A 1 -14.49 -16.70 3.50
C MET A 1 -13.14 -17.01 4.12
N THR A 2 -12.09 -16.34 3.63
CA THR A 2 -10.72 -16.46 4.16
C THR A 2 -10.64 -15.70 5.49
N ARG A 3 -10.22 -16.38 6.56
CA ARG A 3 -10.13 -15.80 7.90
C ARG A 3 -8.80 -15.08 8.07
N VAL A 4 -8.86 -13.78 8.38
CA VAL A 4 -7.67 -12.94 8.50
C VAL A 4 -7.52 -12.36 9.90
N ALA A 5 -6.27 -12.25 10.35
CA ALA A 5 -5.87 -11.55 11.57
C ALA A 5 -4.92 -10.41 11.22
N ILE A 6 -5.05 -9.27 11.88
CA ILE A 6 -4.16 -8.11 11.68
C ILE A 6 -3.21 -8.02 12.87
N ASN A 7 -1.91 -8.02 12.61
CA ASN A 7 -0.88 -7.70 13.59
C ASN A 7 -0.38 -6.28 13.37
N GLY A 8 -0.52 -5.41 14.38
CA GLY A 8 -0.30 -3.98 14.27
C GLY A 8 -1.57 -3.23 13.87
N PHE A 9 -2.28 -2.67 14.86
CA PHE A 9 -3.52 -1.93 14.63
C PHE A 9 -3.27 -0.40 14.60
N GLY A 10 -2.13 -0.02 13.99
CA GLY A 10 -1.75 1.35 13.66
C GLY A 10 -2.57 1.91 12.50
N ARG A 11 -2.05 2.95 11.80
CA ARG A 11 -2.74 3.58 10.65
C ARG A 11 -3.18 2.52 9.62
N ILE A 12 -2.22 1.78 9.05
CA ILE A 12 -2.49 0.81 7.99
C ILE A 12 -3.38 -0.33 8.48
N GLY A 13 -3.09 -0.93 9.64
CA GLY A 13 -3.92 -2.03 10.16
C GLY A 13 -5.39 -1.64 10.36
N ARG A 14 -5.66 -0.42 10.88
CA ARG A 14 -7.04 0.08 11.03
C ARG A 14 -7.71 0.34 9.69
N LEU A 15 -6.99 0.87 8.71
CA LEU A 15 -7.55 1.13 7.37
C LEU A 15 -7.78 -0.16 6.58
N VAL A 16 -6.90 -1.16 6.72
CA VAL A 16 -7.15 -2.51 6.18
C VAL A 16 -8.40 -3.12 6.82
N ALA A 17 -8.57 -2.99 8.15
CA ALA A 17 -9.78 -3.44 8.82
C ALA A 17 -11.04 -2.72 8.31
N ARG A 18 -10.99 -1.39 8.11
CA ARG A 18 -12.08 -0.63 7.50
C ARG A 18 -12.36 -1.11 6.07
N ALA A 19 -11.34 -1.28 5.24
CA ALA A 19 -11.51 -1.73 3.86
C ALA A 19 -12.16 -3.13 3.77
N ILE A 20 -11.84 -4.04 4.71
CA ILE A 20 -12.51 -5.36 4.79
C ILE A 20 -13.98 -5.19 5.18
N LEU A 21 -14.28 -4.35 6.18
CA LEU A 21 -15.63 -4.21 6.74
C LEU A 21 -16.56 -3.37 5.84
N GLU A 22 -16.01 -2.44 5.08
CA GLU A 22 -16.74 -1.62 4.09
C GLU A 22 -16.95 -2.34 2.76
N ARG A 23 -16.25 -3.48 2.55
CA ARG A 23 -16.35 -4.33 1.35
C ARG A 23 -16.83 -5.75 1.72
N PRO A 24 -18.11 -5.94 2.06
CA PRO A 24 -18.63 -7.23 2.56
C PRO A 24 -18.40 -8.40 1.59
N ASP A 25 -18.28 -8.09 0.29
CA ASP A 25 -18.06 -9.08 -0.76
C ASP A 25 -16.58 -9.33 -1.06
N CYS A 26 -15.64 -8.78 -0.26
CA CYS A 26 -14.20 -8.98 -0.48
C CYS A 26 -13.72 -10.41 -0.20
N GLY A 27 -14.59 -11.29 0.30
CA GLY A 27 -14.27 -12.70 0.56
C GLY A 27 -13.42 -12.94 1.82
N LEU A 28 -13.13 -11.90 2.62
CA LEU A 28 -12.36 -11.96 3.85
C LEU A 28 -13.25 -11.83 5.10
N GLU A 29 -12.85 -12.49 6.17
CA GLU A 29 -13.44 -12.36 7.51
C GLU A 29 -12.34 -11.91 8.48
N LEU A 30 -12.44 -10.69 9.02
CA LEU A 30 -11.55 -10.20 10.06
C LEU A 30 -11.93 -10.82 11.40
N VAL A 31 -11.08 -11.67 11.96
CA VAL A 31 -11.37 -12.42 13.20
C VAL A 31 -10.65 -11.89 14.42
N SER A 32 -9.47 -11.31 14.25
CA SER A 32 -8.71 -10.73 15.36
C SER A 32 -7.77 -9.61 14.92
N VAL A 33 -7.44 -8.75 15.87
CA VAL A 33 -6.41 -7.72 15.74
C VAL A 33 -5.47 -7.79 16.94
N ASN A 34 -4.21 -7.47 16.71
CA ASN A 34 -3.21 -7.37 17.77
C ASN A 34 -2.60 -5.98 17.78
N ASP A 35 -2.57 -5.36 18.96
CA ASP A 35 -1.85 -4.12 19.22
C ASP A 35 -1.56 -4.02 20.71
N LEU A 36 -0.53 -3.25 21.10
CA LEU A 36 -0.12 -3.14 22.51
C LEU A 36 -1.06 -2.27 23.36
N ALA A 37 -2.02 -1.59 22.72
CA ALA A 37 -3.07 -0.85 23.39
C ALA A 37 -4.26 -1.75 23.74
N ASP A 38 -5.11 -1.32 24.68
CA ASP A 38 -6.32 -2.02 25.07
C ASP A 38 -7.43 -1.93 23.98
N ALA A 39 -8.46 -2.76 24.09
CA ALA A 39 -9.57 -2.79 23.16
C ALA A 39 -10.32 -1.46 23.07
N LYS A 40 -10.42 -0.70 24.19
CA LYS A 40 -11.13 0.58 24.24
C LYS A 40 -10.39 1.65 23.41
N ALA A 41 -9.07 1.76 23.58
CA ALA A 41 -8.26 2.69 22.80
C ALA A 41 -8.25 2.31 21.31
N ASN A 42 -8.11 1.04 20.99
CA ASN A 42 -8.16 0.53 19.64
C ASN A 42 -9.53 0.78 18.97
N ALA A 43 -10.64 0.51 19.66
CA ALA A 43 -11.98 0.79 19.15
C ALA A 43 -12.22 2.29 18.93
N TRP A 44 -11.70 3.15 19.83
CA TRP A 44 -11.81 4.60 19.68
C TRP A 44 -11.10 5.10 18.42
N LEU A 45 -9.83 4.69 18.21
CA LEU A 45 -9.03 5.08 17.05
C LEU A 45 -9.52 4.43 15.75
N PHE A 46 -10.15 3.27 15.82
CA PHE A 46 -10.83 2.66 14.67
C PHE A 46 -12.07 3.44 14.27
N LYS A 47 -12.87 3.88 15.26
CA LYS A 47 -14.09 4.64 15.03
C LYS A 47 -13.82 6.06 14.53
N HIS A 48 -12.79 6.72 15.06
CA HIS A 48 -12.47 8.12 14.78
C HIS A 48 -11.10 8.23 14.14
N ASP A 49 -11.05 8.70 12.89
CA ASP A 49 -9.83 8.94 12.15
C ASP A 49 -9.78 10.40 11.72
N SER A 50 -8.65 11.07 11.98
CA SER A 50 -8.48 12.49 11.68
C SER A 50 -8.37 12.78 10.18
N VAL A 51 -7.97 11.79 9.38
CA VAL A 51 -7.78 11.89 7.94
C VAL A 51 -9.00 11.34 7.21
N HIS A 52 -9.38 10.09 7.50
CA HIS A 52 -10.47 9.38 6.80
C HIS A 52 -11.84 9.53 7.47
N GLY A 53 -11.94 10.34 8.52
CA GLY A 53 -13.21 10.60 9.18
C GLY A 53 -13.73 9.46 10.05
N LYS A 54 -14.99 9.57 10.46
CA LYS A 54 -15.63 8.61 11.34
C LYS A 54 -16.05 7.36 10.56
N PHE A 55 -15.75 6.16 11.11
CA PHE A 55 -16.24 4.91 10.55
C PHE A 55 -17.79 4.90 10.52
N PRO A 56 -18.42 4.53 9.40
CA PRO A 56 -19.88 4.66 9.25
C PRO A 56 -20.68 3.67 10.10
N GLY A 57 -20.09 2.51 10.46
CA GLY A 57 -20.73 1.48 11.25
C GLY A 57 -20.74 1.74 12.77
N LYS A 58 -21.46 0.90 13.51
CA LYS A 58 -21.49 0.92 14.98
C LYS A 58 -20.26 0.24 15.54
N VAL A 59 -19.48 0.94 16.36
CA VAL A 59 -18.25 0.41 17.01
C VAL A 59 -18.45 0.46 18.52
N GLU A 60 -18.35 -0.71 19.16
CA GLU A 60 -18.48 -0.92 20.60
C GLU A 60 -17.36 -1.80 21.13
N THR A 61 -17.24 -1.94 22.44
CA THR A 61 -16.35 -2.89 23.10
C THR A 61 -17.14 -3.87 23.95
N ALA A 62 -16.71 -5.13 24.01
CA ALA A 62 -17.28 -6.17 24.86
C ALA A 62 -16.14 -6.94 25.54
N GLY A 63 -15.86 -6.56 26.79
CA GLY A 63 -14.65 -7.02 27.48
C GLY A 63 -13.40 -6.54 26.74
N ASN A 64 -12.54 -7.48 26.37
CA ASN A 64 -11.31 -7.20 25.62
C ASN A 64 -11.48 -7.25 24.09
N ASP A 65 -12.72 -7.33 23.58
CA ASP A 65 -12.99 -7.42 22.15
C ASP A 65 -13.61 -6.14 21.60
N ILE A 66 -13.49 -5.94 20.29
CA ILE A 66 -14.20 -4.90 19.55
C ILE A 66 -15.41 -5.54 18.85
N LEU A 67 -16.54 -4.85 18.91
CA LEU A 67 -17.74 -5.19 18.15
C LEU A 67 -17.96 -4.15 17.06
N VAL A 68 -17.99 -4.58 15.81
CA VAL A 68 -18.33 -3.71 14.66
C VAL A 68 -19.60 -4.26 14.01
N ASP A 69 -20.67 -3.48 14.06
CA ASP A 69 -22.00 -3.88 13.58
C ASP A 69 -22.43 -5.25 14.13
N GLY A 70 -22.12 -5.51 15.41
CA GLY A 70 -22.40 -6.75 16.11
C GLY A 70 -21.44 -7.90 15.84
N LYS A 71 -20.53 -7.78 14.86
CA LYS A 71 -19.47 -8.77 14.59
C LYS A 71 -18.34 -8.60 15.59
N ARG A 72 -17.93 -9.71 16.21
CA ARG A 72 -16.85 -9.73 17.21
C ARG A 72 -15.47 -9.84 16.54
N ILE A 73 -14.56 -8.98 16.93
CA ILE A 73 -13.15 -8.99 16.56
C ILE A 73 -12.35 -9.14 17.85
N HIS A 74 -11.61 -10.24 17.99
CA HIS A 74 -10.78 -10.49 19.16
C HIS A 74 -9.58 -9.56 19.20
N VAL A 75 -9.30 -8.97 20.36
CA VAL A 75 -8.15 -8.08 20.54
C VAL A 75 -7.11 -8.77 21.43
N THR A 76 -5.87 -8.79 20.98
CA THR A 76 -4.71 -9.27 21.75
C THR A 76 -3.69 -8.16 21.92
N ALA A 77 -2.78 -8.31 22.89
CA ALA A 77 -1.71 -7.35 23.20
C ALA A 77 -0.35 -8.05 23.30
N GLU A 78 -0.02 -8.85 22.29
CA GLU A 78 1.19 -9.67 22.24
C GLU A 78 2.32 -8.95 21.48
N ARG A 79 3.52 -8.98 22.05
CA ARG A 79 4.72 -8.41 21.42
C ARG A 79 5.37 -9.37 20.44
N ASP A 80 5.36 -10.66 20.75
CA ASP A 80 5.95 -11.69 19.91
C ASP A 80 4.85 -12.38 19.09
N PRO A 81 4.86 -12.25 17.74
CA PRO A 81 3.86 -12.88 16.90
C PRO A 81 3.73 -14.40 17.07
N ALA A 82 4.76 -15.08 17.56
CA ALA A 82 4.71 -16.51 17.83
C ALA A 82 3.68 -16.90 18.92
N ASN A 83 3.29 -15.97 19.79
CA ASN A 83 2.34 -16.19 20.87
C ASN A 83 0.89 -15.80 20.48
N LEU A 84 0.66 -15.34 19.26
CA LEU A 84 -0.67 -14.95 18.80
C LEU A 84 -1.59 -16.18 18.66
N PRO A 85 -2.88 -16.07 18.98
CA PRO A 85 -3.81 -17.20 18.97
C PRO A 85 -4.31 -17.55 17.55
N HIS A 86 -3.42 -17.57 16.54
CA HIS A 86 -3.81 -17.81 15.16
C HIS A 86 -4.43 -19.18 14.95
N ALA A 87 -3.87 -20.22 15.57
CA ALA A 87 -4.42 -21.59 15.50
C ALA A 87 -5.85 -21.64 16.10
N ALA A 88 -6.04 -21.05 17.30
CA ALA A 88 -7.34 -21.03 17.98
C ALA A 88 -8.39 -20.24 17.17
N ASN A 89 -7.99 -19.14 16.55
CA ASN A 89 -8.85 -18.30 15.70
C ASN A 89 -8.99 -18.84 14.27
N LYS A 90 -8.35 -19.95 13.93
CA LYS A 90 -8.34 -20.57 12.59
C LYS A 90 -7.97 -19.55 11.51
N VAL A 91 -6.88 -18.81 11.72
CA VAL A 91 -6.40 -17.79 10.82
C VAL A 91 -5.81 -18.42 9.56
N ASP A 92 -6.34 -18.06 8.42
CA ASP A 92 -5.79 -18.47 7.13
C ASP A 92 -4.62 -17.55 6.75
N ILE A 93 -4.78 -16.25 6.89
CA ILE A 93 -3.74 -15.28 6.53
C ILE A 93 -3.54 -14.28 7.68
N ALA A 94 -2.32 -14.15 8.17
CA ALA A 94 -1.91 -13.06 9.05
C ALA A 94 -1.50 -11.84 8.19
N LEU A 95 -2.12 -10.69 8.44
CA LEU A 95 -1.79 -9.41 7.82
C LEU A 95 -0.82 -8.68 8.76
N GLU A 96 0.46 -8.64 8.38
CA GLU A 96 1.52 -8.02 9.17
C GLU A 96 1.59 -6.52 8.85
N CYS A 97 1.06 -5.70 9.76
CA CYS A 97 0.91 -4.26 9.59
C CYS A 97 1.71 -3.42 10.63
N THR A 98 2.61 -4.04 11.38
CA THR A 98 3.44 -3.34 12.39
C THR A 98 4.56 -2.51 11.76
N GLY A 99 5.05 -2.92 10.59
CA GLY A 99 6.26 -2.40 9.95
C GLY A 99 7.57 -2.86 10.62
N PHE A 100 7.52 -3.78 11.60
CA PHE A 100 8.69 -4.32 12.29
C PHE A 100 9.13 -5.68 11.74
N PHE A 101 8.19 -6.55 11.43
CA PHE A 101 8.44 -7.93 10.99
C PHE A 101 8.43 -7.99 9.45
N THR A 102 9.50 -7.47 8.83
CA THR A 102 9.61 -7.24 7.38
C THR A 102 10.67 -8.11 6.71
N ASP A 103 10.90 -9.29 7.24
CA ASP A 103 11.75 -10.33 6.64
C ASP A 103 11.14 -11.71 6.91
N ARG A 104 11.62 -12.72 6.18
CA ARG A 104 11.13 -14.10 6.32
C ARG A 104 11.18 -14.61 7.76
N GLU A 105 12.34 -14.48 8.42
CA GLU A 105 12.58 -15.06 9.75
C GLU A 105 11.57 -14.51 10.77
N SER A 106 11.37 -13.19 10.76
CA SER A 106 10.44 -12.54 11.68
C SER A 106 8.97 -12.84 11.34
N ALA A 107 8.62 -12.92 10.04
CA ALA A 107 7.26 -13.23 9.58
C ALA A 107 6.87 -14.70 9.82
N GLU A 108 7.81 -15.66 9.79
CA GLU A 108 7.57 -17.08 10.09
C GLU A 108 7.00 -17.31 11.49
N LYS A 109 7.15 -16.37 12.41
CA LYS A 109 6.53 -16.42 13.73
C LYS A 109 4.99 -16.51 13.66
N HIS A 110 4.38 -15.87 12.67
CA HIS A 110 2.93 -16.00 12.43
C HIS A 110 2.53 -17.42 11.99
N ILE A 111 3.38 -18.06 11.18
CA ILE A 111 3.18 -19.47 10.79
C ILE A 111 3.32 -20.39 12.01
N THR A 112 4.34 -20.13 12.86
CA THR A 112 4.52 -20.85 14.12
C THR A 112 3.32 -20.71 15.05
N ALA A 113 2.67 -19.54 15.07
CA ALA A 113 1.44 -19.28 15.83
C ALA A 113 0.19 -19.95 15.23
N GLY A 114 0.29 -20.52 14.03
CA GLY A 114 -0.77 -21.28 13.38
C GLY A 114 -1.50 -20.60 12.24
N ALA A 115 -1.03 -19.44 11.73
CA ALA A 115 -1.50 -18.91 10.46
C ALA A 115 -0.99 -19.76 9.29
N LYS A 116 -1.77 -19.92 8.23
CA LYS A 116 -1.34 -20.68 7.05
C LYS A 116 -0.43 -19.87 6.14
N LYS A 117 -0.68 -18.56 6.04
CA LYS A 117 0.05 -17.61 5.19
C LYS A 117 0.24 -16.28 5.91
N VAL A 118 1.18 -15.47 5.42
CA VAL A 118 1.46 -14.10 5.92
C VAL A 118 1.50 -13.14 4.74
N LEU A 119 0.81 -12.01 4.85
CA LEU A 119 0.92 -10.88 3.93
C LEU A 119 1.48 -9.67 4.68
N ILE A 120 2.65 -9.19 4.26
CA ILE A 120 3.37 -8.09 4.89
C ILE A 120 3.00 -6.77 4.20
N SER A 121 2.59 -5.76 4.96
CA SER A 121 2.19 -4.43 4.47
C SER A 121 3.37 -3.46 4.23
N ALA A 122 4.52 -3.99 3.86
CA ALA A 122 5.74 -3.24 3.63
C ALA A 122 6.66 -4.00 2.66
N PRO A 123 7.66 -3.35 2.04
CA PRO A 123 8.76 -4.04 1.39
C PRO A 123 9.43 -4.99 2.38
N ALA A 124 9.67 -6.23 1.97
CA ALA A 124 10.20 -7.26 2.86
C ALA A 124 11.33 -8.04 2.19
N LYS A 125 12.19 -8.65 3.03
CA LYS A 125 13.36 -9.42 2.57
C LYS A 125 13.08 -10.92 2.62
N ASP A 126 13.66 -11.64 1.66
CA ASP A 126 13.68 -13.11 1.61
C ASP A 126 12.27 -13.74 1.65
N VAL A 127 11.26 -13.02 1.15
CA VAL A 127 9.88 -13.49 1.00
C VAL A 127 9.71 -14.34 -0.25
N ASP A 128 8.62 -15.11 -0.32
CA ASP A 128 8.34 -15.97 -1.48
C ASP A 128 8.02 -15.14 -2.74
N LEU A 129 7.29 -14.04 -2.56
CA LEU A 129 6.94 -13.12 -3.65
C LEU A 129 6.68 -11.71 -3.10
N THR A 130 7.17 -10.70 -3.82
CA THR A 130 6.69 -9.33 -3.69
C THR A 130 5.60 -9.10 -4.74
N VAL A 131 4.39 -8.72 -4.29
CA VAL A 131 3.22 -8.54 -5.15
C VAL A 131 2.85 -7.07 -5.25
N VAL A 132 2.56 -6.64 -6.47
CA VAL A 132 1.78 -5.44 -6.77
C VAL A 132 0.54 -5.89 -7.54
N TYR A 133 -0.62 -5.74 -6.93
CA TYR A 133 -1.88 -6.18 -7.52
C TYR A 133 -2.19 -5.39 -8.80
N GLY A 134 -2.61 -6.09 -9.87
CA GLY A 134 -2.74 -5.54 -11.22
C GLY A 134 -1.47 -5.63 -12.07
N VAL A 135 -0.33 -6.00 -11.46
CA VAL A 135 0.96 -6.12 -12.15
C VAL A 135 1.45 -7.56 -12.22
N ASN A 136 1.57 -8.24 -11.08
CA ASN A 136 2.14 -9.59 -11.01
C ASN A 136 1.43 -10.53 -10.02
N GLU A 137 0.21 -10.25 -9.61
CA GLU A 137 -0.60 -11.11 -8.73
C GLU A 137 -0.88 -12.49 -9.36
N ASP A 138 -0.83 -12.58 -10.67
CA ASP A 138 -0.93 -13.84 -11.42
C ASP A 138 0.24 -14.80 -11.21
N LYS A 139 1.34 -14.32 -10.60
CA LYS A 139 2.46 -15.17 -10.16
C LYS A 139 2.27 -15.80 -8.79
N LEU A 140 1.21 -15.45 -8.06
CA LEU A 140 0.89 -16.10 -6.79
C LEU A 140 0.58 -17.58 -7.00
N THR A 141 1.10 -18.41 -6.09
CA THR A 141 0.83 -19.86 -6.06
C THR A 141 0.42 -20.32 -4.64
N ALA A 142 -0.11 -21.53 -4.53
CA ALA A 142 -0.50 -22.10 -3.25
C ALA A 142 0.70 -22.26 -2.29
N GLU A 143 1.90 -22.49 -2.82
CA GLU A 143 3.14 -22.68 -2.09
C GLU A 143 3.69 -21.41 -1.46
N HIS A 144 3.30 -20.23 -1.96
CA HIS A 144 3.73 -18.94 -1.42
C HIS A 144 3.07 -18.71 -0.05
N LYS A 145 3.86 -18.77 1.00
CA LYS A 145 3.40 -18.62 2.39
C LYS A 145 3.64 -17.23 2.94
N ILE A 146 4.75 -16.59 2.59
CA ILE A 146 5.14 -15.27 3.08
C ILE A 146 5.29 -14.33 1.89
N VAL A 147 4.35 -13.39 1.77
CA VAL A 147 4.23 -12.47 0.62
C VAL A 147 4.33 -11.03 1.12
N SER A 148 5.03 -10.19 0.35
CA SER A 148 5.06 -8.75 0.57
C SER A 148 4.11 -8.04 -0.41
N ASN A 149 3.33 -7.08 0.10
CA ASN A 149 2.50 -6.20 -0.73
C ASN A 149 3.27 -4.97 -1.25
N ALA A 150 4.61 -5.01 -1.21
CA ALA A 150 5.50 -3.89 -1.54
C ALA A 150 5.20 -2.62 -0.71
N SER A 151 5.51 -1.43 -1.25
CA SER A 151 5.17 -0.13 -0.64
C SER A 151 4.01 0.53 -1.35
N CYS A 152 3.37 1.53 -0.72
CA CYS A 152 2.34 2.36 -1.35
C CYS A 152 2.86 3.04 -2.63
N THR A 153 4.09 3.58 -2.59
CA THR A 153 4.74 4.21 -3.75
C THR A 153 5.00 3.20 -4.88
N THR A 154 5.44 1.97 -4.56
CA THR A 154 5.63 0.91 -5.56
C THR A 154 4.29 0.50 -6.17
N ASN A 155 3.22 0.42 -5.38
CA ASN A 155 1.86 0.15 -5.88
C ASN A 155 1.35 1.23 -6.82
N CYS A 156 1.72 2.51 -6.59
CA CYS A 156 1.40 3.59 -7.51
C CYS A 156 2.22 3.51 -8.81
N LEU A 157 3.54 3.34 -8.69
CA LEU A 157 4.47 3.42 -9.83
C LEU A 157 4.39 2.20 -10.75
N ALA A 158 4.31 0.99 -10.22
CA ALA A 158 4.47 -0.23 -11.01
C ALA A 158 3.39 -0.43 -12.09
N PRO A 159 2.09 -0.19 -11.86
CA PRO A 159 1.07 -0.27 -12.93
C PRO A 159 1.35 0.71 -14.07
N VAL A 160 1.74 1.95 -13.74
CA VAL A 160 2.08 2.98 -14.72
C VAL A 160 3.31 2.58 -15.52
N ALA A 161 4.39 2.19 -14.82
CA ALA A 161 5.62 1.75 -15.44
C ALA A 161 5.43 0.53 -16.35
N LYS A 162 4.56 -0.43 -15.94
CA LYS A 162 4.22 -1.59 -16.77
C LYS A 162 3.56 -1.17 -18.08
N VAL A 163 2.51 -0.36 -18.02
CA VAL A 163 1.77 0.10 -19.21
C VAL A 163 2.70 0.86 -20.16
N LEU A 164 3.50 1.78 -19.64
CA LEU A 164 4.43 2.58 -20.44
C LEU A 164 5.57 1.73 -21.03
N ASN A 165 6.09 0.75 -20.26
CA ASN A 165 7.12 -0.14 -20.77
C ASN A 165 6.60 -1.10 -21.86
N ASP A 166 5.39 -1.62 -21.68
CA ASP A 166 4.77 -2.56 -22.63
C ASP A 166 4.42 -1.87 -23.97
N THR A 167 4.19 -0.56 -23.96
CA THR A 167 3.74 0.20 -25.15
C THR A 167 4.82 1.05 -25.80
N LEU A 168 5.56 1.80 -25.02
CA LEU A 168 6.60 2.73 -25.50
C LEU A 168 8.02 2.18 -25.26
N GLY A 169 8.16 1.25 -24.32
CA GLY A 169 9.44 0.82 -23.79
C GLY A 169 10.08 1.90 -22.90
N ILE A 170 10.65 1.49 -21.79
CA ILE A 170 11.43 2.37 -20.91
C ILE A 170 12.90 2.00 -21.04
N GLU A 171 13.73 2.95 -21.49
CA GLU A 171 15.18 2.78 -21.51
C GLU A 171 15.75 3.03 -20.12
N ARG A 172 15.41 4.18 -19.56
CA ARG A 172 15.83 4.65 -18.22
C ARG A 172 14.89 5.74 -17.73
N GLY A 173 14.81 5.92 -16.43
CA GLY A 173 13.98 6.97 -15.85
C GLY A 173 14.34 7.28 -14.40
N LEU A 174 13.93 8.45 -13.97
CA LEU A 174 13.99 8.89 -12.58
C LEU A 174 12.59 9.19 -12.08
N MET A 175 12.34 8.80 -10.86
CA MET A 175 11.10 9.08 -10.17
C MET A 175 11.33 9.95 -8.93
N THR A 176 10.50 10.93 -8.71
CA THR A 176 10.39 11.62 -7.43
C THR A 176 9.00 11.40 -6.87
N THR A 177 8.92 10.85 -5.66
CA THR A 177 7.63 10.89 -4.96
C THR A 177 7.57 12.11 -4.04
N VAL A 178 6.57 12.96 -4.26
CA VAL A 178 6.18 13.99 -3.29
C VAL A 178 5.17 13.34 -2.35
N HIS A 179 5.61 13.08 -1.11
CA HIS A 179 4.93 12.13 -0.23
C HIS A 179 4.45 12.82 1.05
N ALA A 180 3.22 12.54 1.43
CA ALA A 180 2.69 12.89 2.73
C ALA A 180 3.60 12.41 3.87
N TYR A 181 3.60 13.10 5.02
CA TYR A 181 4.33 12.62 6.19
C TYR A 181 3.69 11.33 6.74
N THR A 182 4.49 10.52 7.39
CA THR A 182 4.05 9.27 8.02
C THR A 182 4.56 9.20 9.46
N ASN A 183 4.08 8.23 10.24
CA ASN A 183 4.50 8.03 11.62
C ASN A 183 6.00 7.68 11.79
N ASP A 184 6.72 7.37 10.72
CA ASP A 184 8.19 7.27 10.71
C ASP A 184 8.84 8.65 11.00
N GLN A 185 8.19 9.74 10.61
CA GLN A 185 8.67 11.11 10.84
C GLN A 185 8.24 11.60 12.24
N LYS A 186 8.93 12.65 12.69
CA LYS A 186 8.73 13.21 14.03
C LYS A 186 7.84 14.45 13.99
N ILE A 187 6.97 14.62 14.97
CA ILE A 187 6.16 15.84 15.12
C ILE A 187 7.07 17.03 15.38
N LEU A 188 7.98 16.91 16.34
CA LEU A 188 9.06 17.87 16.65
C LEU A 188 10.40 17.18 16.48
N ASP A 189 11.50 17.96 16.47
CA ASP A 189 12.86 17.46 16.29
C ASP A 189 13.18 16.35 17.31
N GLN A 190 13.50 15.15 16.82
CA GLN A 190 13.80 13.97 17.64
C GLN A 190 14.76 13.06 16.89
N ILE A 191 15.56 12.29 17.60
CA ILE A 191 16.55 11.36 17.02
C ILE A 191 15.88 10.41 16.03
N HIS A 192 16.48 10.35 14.85
CA HIS A 192 16.13 9.41 13.77
C HIS A 192 17.42 9.04 13.01
N LYS A 193 17.51 7.80 12.47
CA LYS A 193 18.68 7.34 11.70
C LYS A 193 18.96 8.19 10.44
N ASP A 194 17.92 8.71 9.79
CA ASP A 194 17.99 9.74 8.77
C ASP A 194 17.79 11.10 9.44
N LEU A 195 18.86 11.93 9.46
CA LEU A 195 18.84 13.23 10.11
C LEU A 195 17.85 14.22 9.49
N ARG A 196 17.47 14.04 8.24
CA ARG A 196 16.44 14.85 7.61
C ARG A 196 15.05 14.48 8.14
N ARG A 197 14.77 13.20 8.36
CA ARG A 197 13.51 12.73 8.99
C ARG A 197 13.47 12.99 10.50
N ALA A 198 14.59 13.37 11.11
CA ALA A 198 14.65 13.80 12.52
C ALA A 198 13.97 15.15 12.76
N ARG A 199 13.66 15.91 11.71
CA ARG A 199 13.08 17.25 11.79
C ARG A 199 11.56 17.22 11.80
N ALA A 200 10.96 18.32 12.32
CA ALA A 200 9.52 18.48 12.44
C ALA A 200 8.78 18.31 11.10
N ALA A 201 7.98 17.25 10.99
CA ALA A 201 7.34 16.81 9.75
C ALA A 201 6.36 17.84 9.16
N ALA A 202 5.54 18.48 10.01
CA ALA A 202 4.50 19.41 9.60
C ALA A 202 5.03 20.83 9.28
N MET A 203 6.36 21.06 9.41
CA MET A 203 6.97 22.36 9.18
C MET A 203 8.02 22.37 8.07
N SER A 204 8.30 21.21 7.47
CA SER A 204 9.48 21.05 6.60
C SER A 204 9.18 20.27 5.35
N ILE A 205 9.75 20.71 4.22
CA ILE A 205 9.95 19.89 3.04
C ILE A 205 11.22 19.07 3.26
N ILE A 206 11.12 17.74 3.26
CA ILE A 206 12.20 16.84 3.68
C ILE A 206 12.60 15.91 2.52
N PRO A 207 13.69 16.21 1.80
CA PRO A 207 14.27 15.26 0.85
C PRO A 207 14.81 14.03 1.60
N THR A 208 14.52 12.83 1.08
CA THR A 208 14.99 11.58 1.68
C THR A 208 15.06 10.47 0.63
N THR A 209 15.58 9.33 1.01
CA THR A 209 15.68 8.18 0.12
C THR A 209 14.38 7.39 0.05
N THR A 210 14.17 6.71 -1.08
CA THR A 210 13.15 5.68 -1.25
C THR A 210 13.71 4.52 -2.05
N GLY A 211 13.30 3.31 -1.71
CA GLY A 211 13.60 2.12 -2.50
C GLY A 211 12.51 1.80 -3.55
N ALA A 212 11.44 2.58 -3.61
CA ALA A 212 10.25 2.25 -4.39
C ALA A 212 10.51 2.08 -5.89
N ALA A 213 11.34 2.93 -6.50
CA ALA A 213 11.68 2.83 -7.92
C ALA A 213 12.50 1.57 -8.23
N ARG A 214 13.45 1.22 -7.36
CA ARG A 214 14.24 -0.01 -7.50
C ARG A 214 13.41 -1.26 -7.26
N ALA A 215 12.45 -1.19 -6.33
CA ALA A 215 11.52 -2.29 -6.04
C ALA A 215 10.59 -2.61 -7.22
N VAL A 216 10.35 -1.66 -8.15
CA VAL A 216 9.65 -1.98 -9.41
C VAL A 216 10.38 -3.09 -10.18
N GLY A 217 11.70 -3.14 -10.16
CA GLY A 217 12.50 -4.20 -10.78
C GLY A 217 12.35 -5.59 -10.15
N GLU A 218 11.76 -5.70 -8.94
CA GLU A 218 11.43 -6.98 -8.30
C GLU A 218 10.12 -7.56 -8.88
N VAL A 219 9.15 -6.69 -9.17
CA VAL A 219 7.83 -7.09 -9.71
C VAL A 219 7.81 -7.11 -11.25
N LEU A 220 8.63 -6.25 -11.89
CA LEU A 220 8.85 -6.13 -13.34
C LEU A 220 10.34 -6.31 -13.65
N PRO A 221 10.85 -7.55 -13.78
CA PRO A 221 12.27 -7.82 -13.96
C PRO A 221 12.91 -7.12 -15.18
N GLU A 222 12.13 -6.86 -16.21
CA GLU A 222 12.54 -6.13 -17.43
C GLU A 222 12.89 -4.65 -17.16
N LEU A 223 12.45 -4.09 -16.03
CA LEU A 223 12.78 -2.73 -15.58
C LEU A 223 13.90 -2.70 -14.54
N LYS A 224 14.48 -3.84 -14.19
CA LYS A 224 15.57 -3.90 -13.20
C LYS A 224 16.75 -3.05 -13.65
N GLY A 225 17.16 -2.10 -12.80
CA GLY A 225 18.28 -1.19 -13.06
C GLY A 225 17.97 -0.03 -14.01
N LYS A 226 16.73 0.08 -14.53
CA LYS A 226 16.33 1.18 -15.43
C LYS A 226 15.67 2.35 -14.70
N LEU A 227 15.10 2.12 -13.52
CA LEU A 227 14.46 3.14 -12.71
C LEU A 227 15.17 3.31 -11.38
N ASP A 228 15.40 4.55 -10.99
CA ASP A 228 15.82 4.97 -9.65
C ASP A 228 15.04 6.21 -9.22
N GLY A 229 15.19 6.66 -7.97
CA GLY A 229 14.44 7.82 -7.52
C GLY A 229 14.69 8.21 -6.08
N SER A 230 13.98 9.27 -5.69
CA SER A 230 14.03 9.87 -4.37
C SER A 230 12.63 10.21 -3.86
N ALA A 231 12.53 10.56 -2.58
CA ALA A 231 11.31 11.04 -1.96
C ALA A 231 11.49 12.46 -1.42
N ILE A 232 10.45 13.27 -1.53
CA ILE A 232 10.32 14.56 -0.87
C ILE A 232 9.10 14.48 0.03
N ARG A 233 9.32 14.49 1.36
CA ARG A 233 8.21 14.55 2.32
C ARG A 233 7.73 15.98 2.45
N VAL A 234 6.40 16.16 2.44
CA VAL A 234 5.73 17.47 2.49
C VAL A 234 4.75 17.53 3.68
N PRO A 235 4.42 18.74 4.17
CA PRO A 235 3.54 18.95 5.33
C PRO A 235 2.05 18.69 5.03
N VAL A 236 1.71 17.54 4.45
CA VAL A 236 0.32 17.09 4.26
C VAL A 236 0.14 15.73 4.91
N PRO A 237 -1.04 15.43 5.49
CA PRO A 237 -1.25 14.22 6.28
C PRO A 237 -1.45 12.97 5.43
N ASP A 238 -1.94 13.11 4.22
CA ASP A 238 -2.25 12.00 3.31
C ASP A 238 -2.31 12.47 1.87
N VAL A 239 -2.35 11.53 0.94
CA VAL A 239 -2.26 11.67 -0.51
C VAL A 239 -0.89 12.18 -0.97
N SER A 240 -0.27 11.37 -1.76
CA SER A 240 1.07 11.55 -2.34
C SER A 240 0.99 11.51 -3.86
N LEU A 241 2.05 11.92 -4.52
CA LEU A 241 2.19 11.76 -5.97
C LEU A 241 3.54 11.16 -6.34
N VAL A 242 3.56 10.48 -7.48
CA VAL A 242 4.76 10.05 -8.20
C VAL A 242 4.91 10.92 -9.43
N ASP A 243 6.06 11.55 -9.59
CA ASP A 243 6.53 12.24 -10.79
C ASP A 243 7.58 11.36 -11.46
N LEU A 244 7.21 10.69 -12.55
CA LEU A 244 8.07 9.81 -13.33
C LEU A 244 8.52 10.51 -14.60
N THR A 245 9.82 10.70 -14.75
CA THR A 245 10.44 11.15 -15.99
C THR A 245 11.29 10.03 -16.59
N PHE A 246 11.06 9.68 -17.86
CA PHE A 246 11.76 8.58 -18.51
C PHE A 246 12.05 8.84 -20.01
N THR A 247 13.03 8.11 -20.53
CA THR A 247 13.34 8.05 -21.98
C THR A 247 12.59 6.85 -22.58
N PRO A 248 11.66 7.06 -23.52
CA PRO A 248 11.01 5.96 -24.25
C PRO A 248 11.94 5.39 -25.32
N LYS A 249 11.71 4.14 -25.73
CA LYS A 249 12.47 3.49 -26.83
C LYS A 249 12.08 3.98 -28.23
N ARG A 250 10.94 4.64 -28.35
CA ARG A 250 10.46 5.26 -29.58
C ARG A 250 9.89 6.64 -29.29
N ASP A 251 9.87 7.49 -30.30
CA ASP A 251 9.26 8.79 -30.19
C ASP A 251 7.77 8.68 -29.88
N THR A 252 7.25 9.61 -29.10
CA THR A 252 5.84 9.68 -28.68
C THR A 252 5.36 11.12 -28.54
N THR A 253 4.07 11.28 -28.30
CA THR A 253 3.44 12.58 -28.03
C THR A 253 2.69 12.55 -26.69
N ARG A 254 2.40 13.73 -26.14
CA ARG A 254 1.57 13.88 -24.94
C ARG A 254 0.22 13.17 -25.10
N ASP A 255 -0.46 13.38 -26.23
CA ASP A 255 -1.78 12.83 -26.47
C ASP A 255 -1.73 11.29 -26.55
N GLU A 256 -0.69 10.74 -27.20
CA GLU A 256 -0.48 9.30 -27.25
C GLU A 256 -0.25 8.70 -25.86
N VAL A 257 0.61 9.32 -25.02
CA VAL A 257 0.87 8.87 -23.66
C VAL A 257 -0.43 8.87 -22.83
N ASN A 258 -1.20 9.95 -22.89
CA ASN A 258 -2.47 10.04 -22.19
C ASN A 258 -3.49 9.02 -22.69
N GLN A 259 -3.58 8.81 -24.00
CA GLN A 259 -4.48 7.79 -24.58
C GLN A 259 -4.10 6.38 -24.15
N ILE A 260 -2.80 6.03 -24.12
CA ILE A 260 -2.30 4.75 -23.65
C ILE A 260 -2.73 4.49 -22.20
N LEU A 261 -2.49 5.47 -21.32
CA LEU A 261 -2.80 5.34 -19.88
C LEU A 261 -4.30 5.30 -19.62
N LYS A 262 -5.09 6.13 -20.32
CA LYS A 262 -6.55 6.12 -20.24
C LYS A 262 -7.13 4.77 -20.68
N THR A 263 -6.70 4.26 -21.85
CA THR A 263 -7.13 2.95 -22.33
C THR A 263 -6.77 1.83 -21.35
N ALA A 264 -5.57 1.88 -20.76
CA ALA A 264 -5.13 0.90 -19.78
C ALA A 264 -5.99 0.91 -18.50
N SER A 265 -6.39 2.10 -18.00
CA SER A 265 -7.24 2.23 -16.81
C SER A 265 -8.64 1.60 -17.00
N GLU A 266 -9.13 1.52 -18.22
CA GLU A 266 -10.42 0.94 -18.57
C GLU A 266 -10.39 -0.59 -18.74
N THR A 267 -9.19 -1.20 -18.77
CA THR A 267 -9.04 -2.65 -18.92
C THR A 267 -9.55 -3.40 -17.70
N LYS A 268 -10.05 -4.63 -17.89
CA LYS A 268 -10.51 -5.48 -16.78
C LYS A 268 -9.43 -5.69 -15.70
N ARG A 269 -8.15 -5.74 -16.10
CA ARG A 269 -7.02 -5.97 -15.19
C ARG A 269 -6.74 -4.76 -14.29
N LEU A 270 -6.85 -3.55 -14.83
CA LEU A 270 -6.42 -2.33 -14.14
C LEU A 270 -7.58 -1.47 -13.63
N LYS A 271 -8.82 -1.80 -13.97
CA LYS A 271 -10.00 -1.08 -13.48
C LYS A 271 -10.06 -1.08 -11.95
N GLY A 272 -10.10 0.11 -11.34
CA GLY A 272 -10.08 0.29 -9.89
C GLY A 272 -8.67 0.18 -9.26
N ILE A 273 -7.63 -0.04 -10.09
CA ILE A 273 -6.22 -0.06 -9.68
C ILE A 273 -5.48 1.12 -10.28
N LEU A 274 -5.58 1.30 -11.60
CA LEU A 274 -5.14 2.48 -12.33
C LEU A 274 -6.36 3.31 -12.68
N ASP A 275 -6.36 4.57 -12.30
CA ASP A 275 -7.40 5.54 -12.61
C ASP A 275 -6.82 6.69 -13.43
N PHE A 276 -7.67 7.56 -13.99
CA PHE A 276 -7.27 8.62 -14.91
C PHE A 276 -8.15 9.85 -14.70
N THR A 277 -7.54 11.03 -14.57
CA THR A 277 -8.26 12.30 -14.48
C THR A 277 -7.74 13.30 -15.50
N ASP A 278 -8.63 14.12 -16.02
CA ASP A 278 -8.38 15.31 -16.84
C ASP A 278 -8.86 16.59 -16.13
N GLU A 279 -9.15 16.49 -14.83
CA GLU A 279 -9.48 17.62 -13.98
C GLU A 279 -8.25 18.19 -13.26
N PRO A 280 -8.20 19.50 -12.97
CA PRO A 280 -7.08 20.14 -12.27
C PRO A 280 -7.14 19.87 -10.76
N VAL A 281 -6.96 18.60 -10.37
CA VAL A 281 -7.04 18.14 -8.99
C VAL A 281 -5.80 18.48 -8.16
N VAL A 282 -5.99 18.53 -6.85
CA VAL A 282 -4.92 18.60 -5.85
C VAL A 282 -5.05 17.43 -4.86
N SER A 283 -4.07 17.22 -3.98
CA SER A 283 -4.00 16.05 -3.10
C SER A 283 -5.29 15.77 -2.32
N ILE A 284 -5.96 16.80 -1.79
CA ILE A 284 -7.16 16.60 -0.98
C ILE A 284 -8.34 16.01 -1.77
N ASP A 285 -8.40 16.24 -3.08
CA ASP A 285 -9.48 15.72 -3.95
C ASP A 285 -9.38 14.21 -4.15
N LEU A 286 -8.20 13.64 -3.93
CA LEU A 286 -7.89 12.22 -4.07
C LEU A 286 -7.91 11.47 -2.71
N MET A 287 -8.25 12.16 -1.62
CA MET A 287 -8.34 11.54 -0.31
C MET A 287 -9.42 10.47 -0.31
N HIS A 288 -9.08 9.31 0.26
CA HIS A 288 -9.95 8.13 0.30
C HIS A 288 -10.23 7.50 -1.08
N SER A 289 -9.39 7.80 -2.08
CA SER A 289 -9.39 7.06 -3.35
C SER A 289 -8.87 5.65 -3.15
N SER A 290 -9.60 4.65 -3.62
CA SER A 290 -9.20 3.24 -3.54
C SER A 290 -8.23 2.81 -4.65
N ALA A 291 -7.99 3.65 -5.66
CA ALA A 291 -7.04 3.36 -6.72
C ALA A 291 -5.60 3.31 -6.19
N SER A 292 -4.76 2.47 -6.76
CA SER A 292 -3.32 2.46 -6.48
C SER A 292 -2.63 3.66 -7.10
N SER A 293 -3.16 4.16 -8.21
CA SER A 293 -2.55 5.21 -9.02
C SER A 293 -3.62 5.91 -9.84
N THR A 294 -3.73 7.24 -9.75
CA THR A 294 -4.61 8.07 -10.58
C THR A 294 -3.75 8.98 -11.45
N ILE A 295 -3.75 8.75 -12.76
CA ILE A 295 -2.98 9.54 -13.71
C ILE A 295 -3.56 10.96 -13.80
N ASP A 296 -2.68 11.94 -13.66
CA ASP A 296 -2.98 13.35 -13.93
C ASP A 296 -2.59 13.69 -15.38
N SER A 297 -3.57 13.69 -16.26
CA SER A 297 -3.31 13.90 -17.68
C SER A 297 -2.89 15.33 -18.03
N LEU A 298 -3.23 16.28 -17.16
CA LEU A 298 -2.84 17.69 -17.35
C LEU A 298 -1.34 17.89 -17.11
N GLU A 299 -0.73 17.07 -16.26
CA GLU A 299 0.68 17.10 -15.90
C GLU A 299 1.58 16.25 -16.81
N THR A 300 1.01 15.53 -17.79
CA THR A 300 1.79 14.80 -18.78
C THR A 300 2.53 15.78 -19.70
N ALA A 301 3.84 15.58 -19.85
CA ALA A 301 4.67 16.36 -20.74
C ALA A 301 5.58 15.46 -21.60
N VAL A 302 5.82 15.88 -22.84
CA VAL A 302 6.75 15.21 -23.75
C VAL A 302 7.63 16.25 -24.42
N LEU A 303 8.95 16.11 -24.27
CA LEU A 303 9.93 16.98 -24.90
C LEU A 303 10.57 16.27 -26.09
N GLU A 304 10.47 16.87 -27.27
CA GLU A 304 11.06 16.40 -28.55
C GLU A 304 10.75 14.92 -28.87
N GLY A 305 9.60 14.42 -28.38
CA GLY A 305 9.21 13.02 -28.53
C GLY A 305 10.02 12.01 -27.69
N LYS A 306 11.07 12.44 -26.99
CA LYS A 306 12.13 11.57 -26.43
C LYS A 306 12.28 11.62 -24.91
N LEU A 307 11.66 12.59 -24.25
CA LEU A 307 11.63 12.67 -22.80
C LEU A 307 10.19 12.83 -22.33
N VAL A 308 9.70 11.85 -21.63
CA VAL A 308 8.33 11.77 -21.15
C VAL A 308 8.26 11.99 -19.66
N ARG A 309 7.37 12.88 -19.19
CA ARG A 309 6.99 13.03 -17.79
C ARG A 309 5.54 12.62 -17.59
N VAL A 310 5.27 11.81 -16.58
CA VAL A 310 3.93 11.40 -16.16
C VAL A 310 3.82 11.60 -14.66
N VAL A 311 2.72 12.21 -14.22
CA VAL A 311 2.38 12.37 -12.80
C VAL A 311 1.20 11.46 -12.47
N SER A 312 1.29 10.78 -11.33
CA SER A 312 0.19 10.00 -10.79
C SER A 312 0.03 10.21 -9.29
N TRP A 313 -1.22 10.37 -8.87
CA TRP A 313 -1.63 10.53 -7.48
C TRP A 313 -1.95 9.19 -6.82
N TYR A 314 -1.76 9.10 -5.51
CA TYR A 314 -2.20 7.93 -4.75
C TYR A 314 -2.48 8.30 -3.29
N ASP A 315 -3.61 7.80 -2.78
CA ASP A 315 -3.82 7.78 -1.34
C ASP A 315 -2.91 6.70 -0.73
N ASN A 316 -1.84 7.15 -0.09
CA ASN A 316 -0.79 6.25 0.42
C ASN A 316 -1.26 5.41 1.60
N GLU A 317 -2.40 5.70 2.19
CA GLU A 317 -3.04 4.93 3.26
C GLU A 317 -4.21 4.09 2.73
N TRP A 318 -5.23 4.71 2.14
CA TRP A 318 -6.47 4.02 1.74
C TRP A 318 -6.29 3.16 0.49
N GLY A 319 -5.69 3.70 -0.57
CA GLY A 319 -5.40 2.93 -1.78
C GLY A 319 -4.55 1.71 -1.48
N PHE A 320 -3.49 1.87 -0.69
CA PHE A 320 -2.63 0.77 -0.26
C PHE A 320 -3.37 -0.27 0.60
N SER A 321 -4.23 0.18 1.52
CA SER A 321 -5.04 -0.72 2.36
C SER A 321 -6.02 -1.56 1.54
N ASN A 322 -6.61 -0.99 0.49
CA ASN A 322 -7.43 -1.75 -0.46
C ASN A 322 -6.60 -2.80 -1.21
N ARG A 323 -5.36 -2.51 -1.60
CA ARG A 323 -4.46 -3.51 -2.23
C ARG A 323 -4.09 -4.63 -1.27
N MET A 324 -3.94 -4.36 0.02
CA MET A 324 -3.77 -5.41 1.04
C MET A 324 -4.96 -6.38 1.05
N VAL A 325 -6.18 -5.85 0.96
CA VAL A 325 -7.41 -6.66 0.89
C VAL A 325 -7.46 -7.51 -0.37
N ASP A 326 -7.16 -6.91 -1.54
CA ASP A 326 -7.21 -7.61 -2.82
C ASP A 326 -6.14 -8.71 -2.90
N THR A 327 -4.92 -8.44 -2.43
CA THR A 327 -3.83 -9.44 -2.39
C THR A 327 -4.16 -10.56 -1.40
N ALA A 328 -4.69 -10.24 -0.21
CA ALA A 328 -5.12 -11.24 0.76
C ALA A 328 -6.26 -12.12 0.21
N HIS A 329 -7.22 -11.53 -0.51
CA HIS A 329 -8.26 -12.28 -1.21
C HIS A 329 -7.64 -13.24 -2.23
N ALA A 330 -6.76 -12.77 -3.11
CA ALA A 330 -6.10 -13.60 -4.11
C ALA A 330 -5.32 -14.76 -3.47
N MET A 331 -4.57 -14.49 -2.38
CA MET A 331 -3.86 -15.53 -1.62
C MET A 331 -4.82 -16.57 -1.01
N GLY A 332 -5.99 -16.12 -0.55
CA GLY A 332 -7.02 -17.00 0.04
C GLY A 332 -7.72 -17.91 -0.98
N GLN A 333 -7.78 -17.50 -2.25
CA GLN A 333 -8.35 -18.34 -3.33
C GLN A 333 -7.42 -19.49 -3.77
N LEU A 334 -6.16 -19.42 -3.38
CA LEU A 334 -5.15 -20.44 -3.74
C LEU A 334 -5.00 -21.55 -2.67
N GLY A 335 -5.80 -21.57 -1.61
CA GLY A 335 -5.81 -22.60 -0.56
C GLY A 335 -5.04 -22.21 0.67
#